data_351c64a6efc79b4a9ee723df9613b14a
#
_entry.id   351c64a6efc79b4a9ee723df9613b14a
#
_cell.length_a   1.000
_cell.length_b   1.000
_cell.length_c   1.000
_cell.angle_alpha   90.00
_cell.angle_beta   90.00
_cell.angle_gamma   90.00
#
_symmetry.space_group_name_H-M   'P 1'
#
loop_
_entity.id
_entity.type
_entity.pdbx_description
1 polymer ?
#
loop_
_entity_poly.entity_id
_entity_poly.type
_entity_poly.pdbx_seq_one_letter_code
_entity_poly.pdbx_strand_id
1 'polypeptide(L)'
;MAELSAPDAVDRTNPKSAGKLSYDDAFLRAILERVKTIAAVGMSANDMRPSYFAMLYLQSKGYRVIPINPRYAGQQILGETVLAALDELASPPDMVQVFRRSADAPAVVEDAIRSGAKVLWLQLGVRHDAAAAKARAAGLDVVQDRCPKIEYGRLFGELGWAGVNRRVISAKKGQAVQLSPRASPFTRRQEPQLARPKGTIRRLSER
;
A
#
# COMPACT_ATOMS: atom_id res chain seq x y z
N MET A 1 35.53 0.49 0.63
CA MET A 1 34.47 0.08 1.56
C MET A 1 33.77 1.36 2.01
N ALA A 2 32.62 1.68 1.41
CA ALA A 2 31.85 2.85 1.78
C ALA A 2 30.79 2.41 2.82
N GLU A 3 30.93 2.87 4.05
CA GLU A 3 29.93 2.73 5.09
C GLU A 3 28.64 3.45 4.66
N LEU A 4 27.60 2.67 4.41
CA LEU A 4 26.25 3.19 4.28
C LEU A 4 25.77 3.59 5.68
N SER A 5 25.98 4.87 6.03
CA SER A 5 25.45 5.51 7.22
C SER A 5 23.92 5.38 7.23
N ALA A 6 23.38 4.77 8.27
CA ALA A 6 21.95 4.66 8.52
C ALA A 6 21.34 6.06 8.66
N PRO A 7 20.16 6.34 8.04
CA PRO A 7 19.48 7.62 8.19
C PRO A 7 18.69 7.66 9.49
N ASP A 8 19.34 7.95 10.60
CA ASP A 8 18.70 8.39 11.85
C ASP A 8 18.84 9.91 11.98
N ALA A 9 18.20 10.66 11.09
CA ALA A 9 18.03 12.09 11.26
C ALA A 9 16.60 12.40 11.73
N VAL A 10 16.39 12.29 13.04
CA VAL A 10 15.30 13.01 13.69
C VAL A 10 15.68 14.49 13.63
N ASP A 11 14.94 15.28 12.84
CA ASP A 11 15.07 16.74 12.88
C ASP A 11 14.64 17.23 14.26
N ARG A 12 15.62 17.53 15.13
CA ARG A 12 15.45 18.02 16.50
C ARG A 12 15.23 19.53 16.56
N THR A 13 15.20 20.24 15.44
CA THR A 13 15.17 21.71 15.40
C THR A 13 13.77 22.32 15.40
N ASN A 14 12.72 21.53 15.20
CA ASN A 14 11.34 22.01 15.23
C ASN A 14 10.54 21.38 16.38
N PRO A 15 10.18 22.12 17.44
CA PRO A 15 9.42 21.60 18.58
C PRO A 15 8.02 21.09 18.20
N LYS A 16 7.49 21.41 17.02
CA LYS A 16 6.24 20.85 16.48
C LYS A 16 6.44 19.52 15.75
N SER A 17 7.67 19.07 15.51
CA SER A 17 8.00 17.79 14.90
C SER A 17 8.40 16.72 15.91
N ALA A 18 8.38 17.02 17.21
CA ALA A 18 8.68 16.07 18.27
C ALA A 18 7.77 14.83 18.15
N GLY A 19 8.33 13.74 17.60
CA GLY A 19 7.64 12.46 17.43
C GLY A 19 7.24 12.06 16.01
N LYS A 20 7.36 12.94 15.00
CA LYS A 20 7.08 12.55 13.60
C LYS A 20 8.33 11.94 12.97
N LEU A 21 8.22 10.66 12.57
CA LEU A 21 9.29 9.99 11.84
C LEU A 21 9.42 10.60 10.44
N SER A 22 10.64 10.96 10.05
CA SER A 22 10.99 11.41 8.71
C SER A 22 11.76 10.32 7.99
N TYR A 23 11.45 10.10 6.72
CA TYR A 23 12.15 9.16 5.84
C TYR A 23 12.53 9.88 4.56
N ASP A 24 13.71 9.58 4.05
CA ASP A 24 14.14 10.04 2.73
C ASP A 24 13.24 9.41 1.64
N ASP A 25 12.84 10.23 0.68
CA ASP A 25 12.04 9.80 -0.47
C ASP A 25 12.80 8.76 -1.32
N ALA A 26 14.12 8.87 -1.46
CA ALA A 26 14.93 7.91 -2.18
C ALA A 26 14.96 6.55 -1.47
N PHE A 27 15.04 6.54 -0.14
CA PHE A 27 14.98 5.31 0.67
C PHE A 27 13.63 4.60 0.51
N LEU A 28 12.52 5.34 0.68
CA LEU A 28 11.18 4.74 0.52
C LEU A 28 10.93 4.24 -0.91
N ARG A 29 11.39 5.01 -1.91
CA ARG A 29 11.30 4.62 -3.32
C ARG A 29 12.07 3.33 -3.60
N ALA A 30 13.33 3.24 -3.14
CA ALA A 30 14.16 2.05 -3.32
C ALA A 30 13.55 0.80 -2.70
N ILE A 31 12.90 0.93 -1.53
CA ILE A 31 12.13 -0.18 -0.93
C ILE A 31 10.99 -0.61 -1.84
N LEU A 32 10.13 0.34 -2.26
CA LEU A 32 8.94 0.05 -3.05
C LEU A 32 9.28 -0.49 -4.46
N GLU A 33 10.41 -0.13 -5.04
CA GLU A 33 10.85 -0.63 -6.34
C GLU A 33 11.38 -2.08 -6.28
N ARG A 34 12.12 -2.42 -5.21
CA ARG A 34 12.73 -3.76 -5.09
C ARG A 34 11.80 -4.83 -4.55
N VAL A 35 10.80 -4.45 -3.70
CA VAL A 35 9.83 -5.38 -3.14
C VAL A 35 8.93 -5.94 -4.25
N LYS A 36 8.67 -7.24 -4.21
CA LYS A 36 7.73 -7.93 -5.11
C LYS A 36 6.66 -8.68 -4.31
N THR A 37 7.06 -9.26 -3.17
CA THR A 37 6.19 -10.07 -2.30
C THR A 37 5.98 -9.39 -0.95
N ILE A 38 4.72 -9.27 -0.55
CA ILE A 38 4.30 -8.62 0.71
C ILE A 38 3.52 -9.62 1.55
N ALA A 39 4.03 -9.98 2.71
CA ALA A 39 3.27 -10.70 3.73
C ALA A 39 2.48 -9.70 4.59
N ALA A 40 1.16 -9.67 4.46
CA ALA A 40 0.29 -8.69 5.10
C ALA A 40 -0.26 -9.20 6.43
N VAL A 41 0.47 -8.99 7.52
CA VAL A 41 0.13 -9.48 8.87
C VAL A 41 -1.02 -8.67 9.48
N GLY A 42 -2.10 -9.37 9.84
CA GLY A 42 -3.32 -8.77 10.40
C GLY A 42 -4.26 -8.21 9.34
N MET A 43 -4.07 -8.55 8.07
CA MET A 43 -5.00 -8.17 7.01
C MET A 43 -6.41 -8.71 7.28
N SER A 44 -7.42 -7.88 7.03
CA SER A 44 -8.84 -8.23 7.19
C SER A 44 -9.42 -8.77 5.89
N ALA A 45 -10.32 -9.75 6.00
CA ALA A 45 -11.15 -10.19 4.89
C ALA A 45 -12.28 -9.20 4.54
N ASN A 46 -12.59 -8.28 5.45
CA ASN A 46 -13.61 -7.25 5.22
C ASN A 46 -13.05 -6.16 4.29
N ASP A 47 -13.68 -6.03 3.12
CA ASP A 47 -13.33 -5.09 2.06
C ASP A 47 -13.47 -3.61 2.47
N MET A 48 -14.26 -3.30 3.49
CA MET A 48 -14.38 -1.95 4.06
C MET A 48 -13.21 -1.56 4.98
N ARG A 49 -12.28 -2.46 5.27
CA ARG A 49 -11.15 -2.18 6.16
C ARG A 49 -9.97 -1.56 5.40
N PRO A 50 -9.27 -0.59 6.02
CA PRO A 50 -8.09 0.05 5.42
C PRO A 50 -7.00 -0.92 4.97
N SER A 51 -6.83 -2.05 5.69
CA SER A 51 -5.85 -3.08 5.32
C SER A 51 -6.18 -3.75 3.98
N TYR A 52 -7.47 -4.00 3.72
CA TYR A 52 -7.90 -4.57 2.45
C TYR A 52 -7.64 -3.60 1.29
N PHE A 53 -8.10 -2.34 1.40
CA PHE A 53 -7.89 -1.34 0.35
C PHE A 53 -6.42 -1.05 0.07
N ALA A 54 -5.58 -0.99 1.10
CA ALA A 54 -4.17 -0.75 0.91
C ALA A 54 -3.51 -1.88 0.12
N MET A 55 -3.85 -3.12 0.45
CA MET A 55 -3.28 -4.31 -0.19
C MET A 55 -3.85 -4.53 -1.60
N LEU A 56 -5.15 -4.32 -1.81
CA LEU A 56 -5.76 -4.35 -3.15
C LEU A 56 -5.08 -3.34 -4.09
N TYR A 57 -4.83 -2.12 -3.60
CA TYR A 57 -4.12 -1.11 -4.38
C TYR A 57 -2.69 -1.56 -4.73
N LEU A 58 -1.92 -2.08 -3.77
CA LEU A 58 -0.56 -2.55 -4.04
C LEU A 58 -0.57 -3.75 -5.00
N GLN A 59 -1.53 -4.66 -4.88
CA GLN A 59 -1.70 -5.74 -5.84
C GLN A 59 -1.95 -5.21 -7.25
N SER A 60 -2.75 -4.15 -7.43
CA SER A 60 -2.95 -3.50 -8.72
C SER A 60 -1.68 -2.86 -9.29
N LYS A 61 -0.65 -2.66 -8.46
CA LYS A 61 0.68 -2.17 -8.85
C LYS A 61 1.69 -3.30 -9.12
N GLY A 62 1.23 -4.54 -9.11
CA GLY A 62 2.04 -5.71 -9.44
C GLY A 62 2.72 -6.39 -8.25
N TYR A 63 2.43 -5.99 -7.01
CA TYR A 63 2.91 -6.71 -5.84
C TYR A 63 2.08 -7.99 -5.63
N ARG A 64 2.74 -9.09 -5.28
CA ARG A 64 2.07 -10.25 -4.74
C ARG A 64 1.80 -10.01 -3.25
N VAL A 65 0.54 -10.05 -2.83
CA VAL A 65 0.13 -9.81 -1.45
C VAL A 65 -0.37 -11.11 -0.83
N ILE A 66 0.37 -11.64 0.13
CA ILE A 66 0.03 -12.87 0.86
C ILE A 66 -0.59 -12.46 2.20
N PRO A 67 -1.89 -12.69 2.43
CA PRO A 67 -2.53 -12.31 3.68
C PRO A 67 -2.18 -13.28 4.80
N ILE A 68 -1.77 -12.73 5.97
CA ILE A 68 -1.44 -13.50 7.17
C ILE A 68 -2.40 -13.10 8.28
N ASN A 69 -3.30 -14.01 8.65
CA ASN A 69 -4.22 -13.78 9.75
C ASN A 69 -4.83 -15.09 10.26
N PRO A 70 -4.56 -15.54 11.49
CA PRO A 70 -5.08 -16.80 12.01
C PRO A 70 -6.63 -16.87 12.03
N ARG A 71 -7.29 -15.71 12.14
CA ARG A 71 -8.78 -15.65 12.13
C ARG A 71 -9.39 -16.08 10.80
N TYR A 72 -8.67 -15.90 9.70
CA TYR A 72 -9.16 -16.15 8.35
C TYR A 72 -8.37 -17.25 7.63
N ALA A 73 -7.53 -18.00 8.35
CA ALA A 73 -6.68 -19.03 7.78
C ALA A 73 -7.48 -20.01 6.89
N GLY A 74 -6.94 -20.32 5.72
CA GLY A 74 -7.58 -21.17 4.71
C GLY A 74 -8.60 -20.46 3.80
N GLN A 75 -9.05 -19.25 4.13
CA GLN A 75 -9.93 -18.47 3.27
C GLN A 75 -9.14 -17.82 2.11
N GLN A 76 -9.85 -17.38 1.09
CA GLN A 76 -9.26 -16.63 -0.03
C GLN A 76 -9.47 -15.12 0.17
N ILE A 77 -8.37 -14.35 0.11
CA ILE A 77 -8.42 -12.89 0.10
C ILE A 77 -7.53 -12.40 -1.05
N LEU A 78 -8.06 -11.56 -1.93
CA LEU A 78 -7.35 -11.04 -3.09
C LEU A 78 -6.69 -12.12 -3.99
N GLY A 79 -7.32 -13.30 -4.08
CA GLY A 79 -6.83 -14.42 -4.88
C GLY A 79 -5.72 -15.26 -4.24
N GLU A 80 -5.30 -14.92 -3.00
CA GLU A 80 -4.31 -15.70 -2.24
C GLU A 80 -4.96 -16.38 -1.03
N THR A 81 -4.47 -17.57 -0.70
CA THR A 81 -4.91 -18.27 0.52
C THR A 81 -4.34 -17.58 1.76
N VAL A 82 -5.20 -17.28 2.73
CA VAL A 82 -4.79 -16.70 4.00
C VAL A 82 -4.01 -17.73 4.81
N LEU A 83 -2.81 -17.40 5.23
CA LEU A 83 -2.01 -18.20 6.15
C LEU A 83 -2.26 -17.77 7.60
N ALA A 84 -2.10 -18.70 8.55
CA ALA A 84 -2.26 -18.37 9.96
C ALA A 84 -1.06 -17.57 10.51
N ALA A 85 0.14 -17.89 10.05
CA ALA A 85 1.39 -17.32 10.55
C ALA A 85 2.43 -17.15 9.43
N LEU A 86 3.51 -16.39 9.71
CA LEU A 86 4.58 -16.11 8.75
C LEU A 86 5.45 -17.35 8.45
N ASP A 87 5.52 -18.30 9.36
CA ASP A 87 6.28 -19.56 9.20
C ASP A 87 5.62 -20.55 8.22
N GLU A 88 4.36 -20.35 7.86
CA GLU A 88 3.67 -21.11 6.81
C GLU A 88 4.02 -20.65 5.38
N LEU A 89 4.79 -19.56 5.24
CA LEU A 89 5.23 -19.08 3.93
C LEU A 89 6.18 -20.09 3.27
N ALA A 90 5.92 -20.42 2.00
CA ALA A 90 6.78 -21.33 1.23
C ALA A 90 8.17 -20.74 0.92
N SER A 91 8.32 -19.42 0.99
CA SER A 91 9.58 -18.69 0.78
C SER A 91 9.58 -17.38 1.55
N PRO A 92 10.77 -16.84 1.91
CA PRO A 92 10.89 -15.54 2.54
C PRO A 92 10.18 -14.45 1.75
N PRO A 93 9.34 -13.59 2.38
CA PRO A 93 8.75 -12.46 1.70
C PRO A 93 9.77 -11.33 1.60
N ASP A 94 9.67 -10.46 0.58
CA ASP A 94 10.52 -9.27 0.51
C ASP A 94 10.17 -8.28 1.63
N MET A 95 8.87 -8.15 1.93
CA MET A 95 8.39 -7.22 2.95
C MET A 95 7.32 -7.86 3.84
N VAL A 96 7.44 -7.62 5.14
CA VAL A 96 6.36 -7.86 6.12
C VAL A 96 5.66 -6.54 6.41
N GLN A 97 4.40 -6.44 5.99
CA GLN A 97 3.51 -5.31 6.26
C GLN A 97 2.64 -5.60 7.48
N VAL A 98 2.65 -4.70 8.47
CA VAL A 98 1.99 -4.93 9.76
C VAL A 98 0.76 -4.07 9.95
N PHE A 99 -0.41 -4.70 10.10
CA PHE A 99 -1.71 -4.07 10.41
C PHE A 99 -2.19 -4.37 11.83
N ARG A 100 -1.28 -4.80 12.70
CA ARG A 100 -1.56 -5.03 14.12
C ARG A 100 -1.37 -3.76 14.93
N ARG A 101 -1.84 -3.76 16.18
CA ARG A 101 -1.62 -2.64 17.13
C ARG A 101 -0.13 -2.53 17.45
N SER A 102 0.31 -1.34 17.85
CA SER A 102 1.70 -1.09 18.25
C SER A 102 2.17 -2.04 19.36
N ALA A 103 1.30 -2.37 20.31
CA ALA A 103 1.60 -3.32 21.38
C ALA A 103 1.90 -4.75 20.88
N ASP A 104 1.37 -5.14 19.74
CA ASP A 104 1.57 -6.46 19.14
C ASP A 104 2.86 -6.50 18.27
N ALA A 105 3.46 -5.34 17.98
CA ALA A 105 4.62 -5.22 17.08
C ALA A 105 5.84 -6.05 17.52
N PRO A 106 6.21 -6.15 18.80
CA PRO A 106 7.37 -6.94 19.18
C PRO A 106 7.30 -8.39 18.72
N ALA A 107 6.17 -9.08 18.90
CA ALA A 107 5.98 -10.46 18.44
C ALA A 107 6.07 -10.57 16.92
N VAL A 108 5.42 -9.66 16.18
CA VAL A 108 5.46 -9.67 14.71
C VAL A 108 6.87 -9.40 14.19
N VAL A 109 7.65 -8.58 14.87
CA VAL A 109 9.05 -8.30 14.50
C VAL A 109 9.90 -9.56 14.62
N GLU A 110 9.74 -10.34 15.70
CA GLU A 110 10.44 -11.62 15.84
C GLU A 110 10.10 -12.56 14.68
N ASP A 111 8.82 -12.66 14.36
CA ASP A 111 8.36 -13.50 13.27
C ASP A 111 8.90 -13.01 11.91
N ALA A 112 8.93 -11.70 11.69
CA ALA A 112 9.48 -11.11 10.48
C ALA A 112 10.99 -11.38 10.32
N ILE A 113 11.76 -11.29 11.41
CA ILE A 113 13.19 -11.62 11.41
C ILE A 113 13.38 -13.11 11.05
N ARG A 114 12.62 -14.01 11.71
CA ARG A 114 12.70 -15.46 11.44
C ARG A 114 12.28 -15.81 10.02
N SER A 115 11.32 -15.10 9.44
CA SER A 115 10.86 -15.36 8.07
C SER A 115 11.90 -15.02 7.00
N GLY A 116 13.00 -14.34 7.35
CA GLY A 116 14.02 -13.89 6.40
C GLY A 116 13.62 -12.69 5.53
N ALA A 117 12.57 -11.96 5.93
CA ALA A 117 12.15 -10.73 5.27
C ALA A 117 13.28 -9.71 5.22
N LYS A 118 13.30 -8.87 4.17
CA LYS A 118 14.28 -7.78 4.02
C LYS A 118 13.75 -6.44 4.50
N VAL A 119 12.43 -6.29 4.54
CA VAL A 119 11.76 -5.05 4.92
C VAL A 119 10.68 -5.35 5.95
N LEU A 120 10.66 -4.54 7.01
CA LEU A 120 9.56 -4.46 7.98
C LEU A 120 8.85 -3.12 7.80
N TRP A 121 7.56 -3.16 7.47
CA TRP A 121 6.78 -1.95 7.30
C TRP A 121 5.60 -1.91 8.28
N LEU A 122 5.69 -1.05 9.29
CA LEU A 122 4.62 -0.82 10.25
C LEU A 122 3.66 0.24 9.70
N GLN A 123 2.39 -0.12 9.59
CA GLN A 123 1.35 0.71 8.98
C GLN A 123 1.19 2.05 9.71
N LEU A 124 0.56 3.01 9.02
CA LEU A 124 0.17 4.30 9.61
C LEU A 124 -0.54 4.10 10.96
N GLY A 125 -0.08 4.80 11.99
CA GLY A 125 -0.54 4.64 13.37
C GLY A 125 0.09 3.46 14.13
N VAL A 126 0.97 2.67 13.51
CA VAL A 126 1.70 1.57 14.16
C VAL A 126 3.15 1.98 14.36
N ARG A 127 3.57 2.11 15.62
CA ARG A 127 4.93 2.49 16.02
C ARG A 127 5.37 1.73 17.25
N HIS A 128 6.59 1.21 17.23
CA HIS A 128 7.24 0.59 18.39
C HIS A 128 8.76 0.67 18.25
N ASP A 129 9.36 1.71 18.81
CA ASP A 129 10.76 2.07 18.55
C ASP A 129 11.75 0.97 18.95
N ALA A 130 11.56 0.31 20.11
CA ALA A 130 12.44 -0.78 20.53
C ALA A 130 12.36 -2.00 19.59
N ALA A 131 11.16 -2.39 19.14
CA ALA A 131 11.00 -3.47 18.18
C ALA A 131 11.61 -3.12 16.82
N ALA A 132 11.44 -1.87 16.37
CA ALA A 132 12.05 -1.37 15.16
C ALA A 132 13.58 -1.37 15.23
N ALA A 133 14.16 -0.97 16.36
CA ALA A 133 15.61 -1.05 16.59
C ALA A 133 16.13 -2.48 16.50
N LYS A 134 15.39 -3.45 17.06
CA LYS A 134 15.72 -4.87 16.98
C LYS A 134 15.69 -5.38 15.53
N ALA A 135 14.68 -5.01 14.75
CA ALA A 135 14.59 -5.38 13.34
C ALA A 135 15.75 -4.80 12.53
N ARG A 136 16.13 -3.53 12.76
CA ARG A 136 17.31 -2.92 12.11
C ARG A 136 18.62 -3.62 12.50
N ALA A 137 18.79 -3.95 13.77
CA ALA A 137 19.96 -4.70 14.24
C ALA A 137 20.06 -6.10 13.59
N ALA A 138 18.93 -6.69 13.21
CA ALA A 138 18.86 -7.94 12.46
C ALA A 138 19.01 -7.74 10.92
N GLY A 139 19.26 -6.49 10.45
CA GLY A 139 19.53 -6.19 9.05
C GLY A 139 18.30 -5.89 8.19
N LEU A 140 17.13 -5.70 8.77
CA LEU A 140 15.94 -5.30 8.01
C LEU A 140 15.90 -3.78 7.80
N ASP A 141 15.46 -3.34 6.63
CA ASP A 141 15.00 -1.98 6.46
C ASP A 141 13.66 -1.78 7.17
N VAL A 142 13.55 -0.73 7.97
CA VAL A 142 12.37 -0.55 8.82
C VAL A 142 11.71 0.78 8.56
N VAL A 143 10.43 0.73 8.19
CA VAL A 143 9.54 1.89 8.06
C VAL A 143 8.43 1.78 9.09
N GLN A 144 8.17 2.84 9.86
CA GLN A 144 7.11 2.92 10.86
C GLN A 144 6.17 4.08 10.55
N ASP A 145 4.91 3.95 10.98
CA ASP A 145 3.90 5.01 10.90
C ASP A 145 3.75 5.58 9.46
N ARG A 146 3.74 4.68 8.47
CA ARG A 146 3.53 5.04 7.06
C ARG A 146 2.59 4.04 6.38
N CYS A 147 1.78 4.55 5.45
CA CYS A 147 0.97 3.70 4.58
C CYS A 147 1.68 3.50 3.24
N PRO A 148 2.06 2.27 2.87
CA PRO A 148 2.80 2.02 1.63
C PRO A 148 1.99 2.41 0.38
N LYS A 149 0.66 2.33 0.42
CA LYS A 149 -0.22 2.84 -0.63
C LYS A 149 -0.04 4.35 -0.82
N ILE A 150 -0.03 5.13 0.27
CA ILE A 150 0.12 6.59 0.22
C ILE A 150 1.51 6.95 -0.29
N GLU A 151 2.55 6.29 0.23
CA GLU A 151 3.93 6.53 -0.19
C GLU A 151 4.13 6.16 -1.67
N TYR A 152 3.57 5.04 -2.13
CA TYR A 152 3.60 4.66 -3.54
C TYR A 152 2.95 5.75 -4.42
N GLY A 153 1.72 6.14 -4.12
CA GLY A 153 1.01 7.17 -4.88
C GLY A 153 1.77 8.51 -4.89
N ARG A 154 2.38 8.88 -3.76
CA ARG A 154 3.18 10.12 -3.63
C ARG A 154 4.47 10.05 -4.45
N LEU A 155 5.21 8.96 -4.35
CA LEU A 155 6.54 8.81 -4.95
C LEU A 155 6.50 8.51 -6.45
N PHE A 156 5.48 7.79 -6.91
CA PHE A 156 5.36 7.39 -8.32
C PHE A 156 4.40 8.26 -9.14
N GLY A 157 4.03 9.43 -8.60
CA GLY A 157 3.35 10.49 -9.37
C GLY A 157 1.83 10.36 -9.48
N GLU A 158 1.20 9.35 -8.88
CA GLU A 158 -0.25 9.16 -8.97
C GLU A 158 -1.05 10.25 -8.21
N LEU A 159 -0.48 10.78 -7.12
CA LEU A 159 -1.05 11.91 -6.39
C LEU A 159 -0.73 13.26 -7.05
N GLY A 160 0.31 13.33 -7.88
CA GLY A 160 0.69 14.54 -8.62
C GLY A 160 -0.39 14.97 -9.61
N TRP A 161 -1.11 14.02 -10.19
CA TRP A 161 -2.22 14.26 -11.09
C TRP A 161 -3.44 14.90 -10.39
N ALA A 162 -3.64 14.60 -9.09
CA ALA A 162 -4.68 15.19 -8.26
C ALA A 162 -4.26 16.50 -7.57
N GLY A 163 -3.10 17.08 -7.91
CA GLY A 163 -2.60 18.34 -7.31
C GLY A 163 -2.09 18.19 -5.88
N VAL A 164 -1.94 16.97 -5.36
CA VAL A 164 -1.52 16.68 -3.97
C VAL A 164 0.01 16.66 -3.81
N ASN A 165 0.76 16.78 -4.91
CA ASN A 165 2.23 16.65 -4.91
C ASN A 165 2.98 17.93 -4.55
N ARG A 166 2.35 18.87 -3.84
CA ARG A 166 3.04 20.02 -3.29
C ARG A 166 3.55 19.68 -1.91
N ARG A 167 4.89 19.71 -1.72
CA ARG A 167 5.56 19.60 -0.41
C ARG A 167 5.11 20.67 0.60
N VAL A 168 4.21 21.57 0.21
CA VAL A 168 3.68 22.65 1.02
C VAL A 168 2.16 22.60 0.90
N ILE A 169 1.47 22.23 1.98
CA ILE A 169 0.04 22.52 2.15
C ILE A 169 -0.05 24.02 2.42
N SER A 170 -0.23 24.82 1.36
CA SER A 170 -0.48 26.25 1.48
C SER A 170 -1.99 26.48 1.61
N ALA A 171 -2.42 27.10 2.72
CA ALA A 171 -3.79 27.57 2.90
C ALA A 171 -4.13 28.79 2.03
N LYS A 172 -3.23 29.28 1.18
CA LYS A 172 -3.52 30.36 0.22
C LYS A 172 -4.30 29.78 -0.94
N LYS A 173 -5.53 30.27 -1.16
CA LYS A 173 -6.31 30.04 -2.39
C LYS A 173 -5.43 30.40 -3.59
N GLY A 174 -4.99 29.38 -4.33
CA GLY A 174 -4.29 29.59 -5.59
C GLY A 174 -5.25 30.21 -6.59
N GLN A 175 -4.78 31.21 -7.34
CA GLN A 175 -5.50 31.73 -8.53
C GLN A 175 -5.77 30.52 -9.45
N ALA A 176 -6.99 30.42 -9.94
CA ALA A 176 -7.41 29.42 -10.89
C ALA A 176 -6.50 29.47 -12.12
N VAL A 177 -5.65 28.47 -12.29
CA VAL A 177 -4.93 28.25 -13.54
C VAL A 177 -5.95 27.70 -14.52
N GLN A 178 -6.25 28.44 -15.55
CA GLN A 178 -7.05 27.96 -16.68
C GLN A 178 -6.28 26.78 -17.32
N LEU A 179 -6.76 25.58 -17.08
CA LEU A 179 -6.27 24.39 -17.76
C LEU A 179 -6.86 24.39 -19.17
N SER A 180 -6.03 24.64 -20.17
CA SER A 180 -6.37 24.33 -21.56
C SER A 180 -6.73 22.84 -21.65
N PRO A 181 -7.79 22.45 -22.35
CA PRO A 181 -8.18 21.06 -22.48
C PRO A 181 -7.14 20.31 -23.34
N ARG A 182 -6.18 19.65 -22.70
CA ARG A 182 -5.38 18.64 -23.39
C ARG A 182 -6.24 17.40 -23.58
N ALA A 183 -6.35 16.97 -24.85
CA ALA A 183 -7.09 15.80 -25.26
C ALA A 183 -6.78 14.58 -24.40
N SER A 184 -7.83 13.98 -23.86
CA SER A 184 -7.78 12.72 -23.11
C SER A 184 -7.34 11.59 -24.07
N PRO A 185 -6.34 10.76 -23.71
CA PRO A 185 -5.99 9.60 -24.51
C PRO A 185 -6.96 8.41 -24.34
N PHE A 186 -8.08 8.63 -23.65
CA PHE A 186 -9.13 7.61 -23.52
C PHE A 186 -10.09 7.76 -24.71
N THR A 187 -9.74 7.16 -25.83
CA THR A 187 -10.69 6.86 -26.91
C THR A 187 -11.73 5.89 -26.36
N ARG A 188 -12.91 6.41 -26.16
CA ARG A 188 -14.11 5.60 -25.86
C ARG A 188 -14.22 4.53 -26.95
N ARG A 189 -13.98 3.25 -26.62
CA ARG A 189 -14.34 2.14 -27.49
C ARG A 189 -15.83 2.26 -27.78
N GLN A 190 -16.16 2.46 -29.04
CA GLN A 190 -17.52 2.38 -29.51
C GLN A 190 -18.04 0.98 -29.23
N GLU A 191 -19.05 0.88 -28.40
CA GLU A 191 -19.85 -0.35 -28.29
C GLU A 191 -20.53 -0.62 -29.64
N PRO A 192 -20.49 -1.88 -30.14
CA PRO A 192 -21.23 -2.20 -31.33
C PRO A 192 -22.72 -2.05 -31.06
N GLN A 193 -23.37 -1.21 -31.85
CA GLN A 193 -24.84 -1.06 -31.84
C GLN A 193 -25.45 -2.38 -32.28
N LEU A 194 -26.04 -3.13 -31.34
CA LEU A 194 -26.90 -4.25 -31.63
C LEU A 194 -28.16 -3.72 -32.32
N ALA A 195 -28.31 -4.05 -33.62
CA ALA A 195 -29.49 -3.75 -34.41
C ALA A 195 -30.74 -4.39 -33.74
N ARG A 196 -31.71 -3.54 -33.43
CA ARG A 196 -33.03 -3.99 -32.95
C ARG A 196 -33.74 -4.72 -34.07
N PRO A 197 -34.27 -5.94 -33.88
CA PRO A 197 -35.13 -6.57 -34.87
C PRO A 197 -36.47 -5.86 -34.94
N LYS A 198 -36.88 -5.46 -36.15
CA LYS A 198 -38.20 -4.93 -36.41
C LYS A 198 -39.22 -6.09 -36.28
N GLY A 199 -39.84 -6.21 -35.12
CA GLY A 199 -40.96 -7.13 -34.90
C GLY A 199 -42.24 -6.54 -35.46
N THR A 200 -42.72 -7.10 -36.57
CA THR A 200 -44.08 -6.88 -37.13
C THR A 200 -45.11 -7.53 -36.18
N ILE A 201 -45.89 -6.72 -35.49
CA ILE A 201 -47.04 -7.17 -34.72
C ILE A 201 -48.18 -7.44 -35.71
N ARG A 202 -48.45 -8.70 -36.03
CA ARG A 202 -49.67 -9.12 -36.68
C ARG A 202 -50.78 -9.22 -35.62
N ARG A 203 -51.77 -8.31 -35.69
CA ARG A 203 -53.03 -8.47 -34.98
C ARG A 203 -53.79 -9.64 -35.61
N LEU A 204 -54.09 -10.63 -34.82
CA LEU A 204 -55.16 -11.58 -35.12
C LEU A 204 -56.41 -11.11 -34.38
N SER A 205 -57.39 -10.66 -35.16
CA SER A 205 -58.75 -10.45 -34.72
C SER A 205 -59.53 -11.74 -34.85
N GLU A 206 -60.31 -12.05 -33.84
CA GLU A 206 -61.60 -12.72 -33.79
C GLU A 206 -61.86 -14.00 -34.63
N ARG A 207 -62.08 -15.11 -33.99
CA ARG A 207 -63.38 -15.79 -33.82
C ARG A 207 -63.30 -16.90 -32.78
#